data_60bbb857d593b04e35423c4de6de5858
#
_entry.id   60bbb857d593b04e35423c4de6de5858
#
_cell.length_a   1.000
_cell.length_b   1.000
_cell.length_c   1.000
_cell.angle_alpha   90.00
_cell.angle_beta   90.00
_cell.angle_gamma   90.00
#
_symmetry.space_group_name_H-M   'P 1'
#
loop_
_entity.id
_entity.type
_entity.pdbx_description
1 polymer ?
#
loop_
_entity_poly.entity_id
_entity_poly.type
_entity_poly.pdbx_seq_one_letter_code
_entity_poly.pdbx_strand_id
1 'polypeptide(L)'
;MNYDLLQSELEVYEYFGARRKILNHMRKTAYRTKGITKNGIKFSIEATRKSGDPNTSLGNCIIDGQIHTFVYSLMYSLAGITPIMECYDEPVLCDFQIDNLSIDHQLPMHQYKIFMGVDGDDNITLVEGEEWQQVDQFMLTTYKIPAIRFAEIMLTALGIQPKLQVFEEFEHADYLSGYFYPIGFNRYVHGPKIYRPLIKSGWSVHQYNSLGIKDWVYTNSISSKIDWQHIPILRELAKANQRIAYGGRYDLNKSSTRYKKHVTIPEHPSLETYIFVSDVTGIPMESIHEIETDLSTINHTCAYSHPALDDYFQRVLSKRYVG
;
A
#
# COMPACT_ATOMS: atom_id res chain seq x y z
N MET A 1 20.00 -1.38 -5.54
CA MET A 1 20.44 -1.13 -4.16
C MET A 1 21.96 -1.10 -4.17
N ASN A 2 22.63 -0.35 -3.30
CA ASN A 2 24.09 -0.30 -3.22
C ASN A 2 24.59 -0.75 -1.84
N TYR A 3 25.95 -0.86 -1.68
CA TYR A 3 26.55 -1.30 -0.42
C TYR A 3 26.31 -0.33 0.72
N ASP A 4 26.29 0.97 0.47
CA ASP A 4 26.15 1.99 1.51
C ASP A 4 24.76 1.93 2.16
N LEU A 5 23.71 1.73 1.35
CA LEU A 5 22.35 1.57 1.85
C LEU A 5 22.19 0.30 2.70
N LEU A 6 22.81 -0.81 2.28
CA LEU A 6 22.79 -2.04 3.08
C LEU A 6 23.60 -1.87 4.38
N GLN A 7 24.68 -1.11 4.35
CA GLN A 7 25.47 -0.82 5.54
C GLN A 7 24.68 0.07 6.52
N SER A 8 24.01 1.11 6.04
CA SER A 8 23.14 1.98 6.85
C SER A 8 22.03 1.18 7.55
N GLU A 9 21.38 0.24 6.85
CA GLU A 9 20.41 -0.66 7.48
C GLU A 9 21.03 -1.48 8.61
N LEU A 10 22.23 -2.05 8.38
CA LEU A 10 22.92 -2.85 9.41
C LEU A 10 23.30 -2.02 10.63
N GLU A 11 23.64 -0.75 10.46
CA GLU A 11 23.93 0.20 11.55
C GLU A 11 22.68 0.47 12.39
N VAL A 12 21.51 0.59 11.77
CA VAL A 12 20.24 0.69 12.51
C VAL A 12 20.02 -0.56 13.35
N TYR A 13 20.17 -1.75 12.77
CA TYR A 13 20.02 -2.98 13.55
C TYR A 13 21.05 -3.08 14.69
N GLU A 14 22.30 -2.64 14.48
CA GLU A 14 23.34 -2.60 15.51
C GLU A 14 22.97 -1.66 16.64
N TYR A 15 22.45 -0.46 16.30
CA TYR A 15 21.95 0.52 17.27
C TYR A 15 20.82 -0.07 18.15
N PHE A 16 19.91 -0.85 17.58
CA PHE A 16 18.87 -1.57 18.32
C PHE A 16 19.33 -2.87 18.99
N GLY A 17 20.63 -3.12 19.05
CA GLY A 17 21.22 -4.22 19.81
C GLY A 17 21.22 -5.57 19.10
N ALA A 18 21.12 -5.61 17.79
CA ALA A 18 21.23 -6.87 17.04
C ALA A 18 22.60 -7.53 17.26
N ARG A 19 22.60 -8.85 17.51
CA ARG A 19 23.81 -9.61 17.79
C ARG A 19 24.77 -9.58 16.60
N ARG A 20 26.04 -9.32 16.84
CA ARG A 20 27.09 -9.26 15.80
C ARG A 20 27.13 -10.50 14.88
N LYS A 21 26.81 -11.67 15.40
CA LYS A 21 26.71 -12.90 14.60
C LYS A 21 25.61 -12.80 13.52
N ILE A 22 24.46 -12.20 13.87
CA ILE A 22 23.34 -11.97 12.95
C ILE A 22 23.73 -10.95 11.90
N LEU A 23 24.29 -9.80 12.31
CA LEU A 23 24.76 -8.76 11.40
C LEU A 23 25.79 -9.27 10.40
N ASN A 24 26.75 -10.07 10.84
CA ASN A 24 27.75 -10.69 9.97
C ASN A 24 27.13 -11.67 8.97
N HIS A 25 26.09 -12.41 9.38
CA HIS A 25 25.35 -13.29 8.47
C HIS A 25 24.59 -12.46 7.42
N MET A 26 23.86 -11.45 7.84
CA MET A 26 23.13 -10.54 6.94
C MET A 26 24.08 -9.88 5.94
N ARG A 27 25.21 -9.35 6.41
CA ARG A 27 26.24 -8.75 5.55
C ARG A 27 26.72 -9.72 4.47
N LYS A 28 27.03 -10.97 4.85
CA LYS A 28 27.49 -12.00 3.89
C LYS A 28 26.43 -12.36 2.85
N THR A 29 25.16 -12.44 3.26
CA THR A 29 24.07 -12.88 2.39
C THR A 29 23.54 -11.76 1.49
N ALA A 30 23.58 -10.50 1.94
CA ALA A 30 23.11 -9.35 1.19
C ALA A 30 24.16 -8.81 0.21
N TYR A 31 25.44 -8.78 0.60
CA TYR A 31 26.49 -8.21 -0.25
C TYR A 31 26.79 -9.02 -1.50
N ARG A 32 26.68 -10.36 -1.43
CA ARG A 32 26.92 -11.21 -2.58
C ARG A 32 25.98 -12.43 -2.59
N THR A 33 25.07 -12.43 -3.55
CA THR A 33 24.12 -13.52 -3.78
C THR A 33 24.56 -14.32 -4.99
N LYS A 34 24.73 -15.64 -4.81
CA LYS A 34 24.97 -16.60 -5.89
C LYS A 34 23.80 -17.55 -5.98
N GLY A 35 23.39 -17.90 -7.17
CA GLY A 35 22.31 -18.85 -7.40
C GLY A 35 22.40 -19.57 -8.74
N ILE A 36 21.52 -20.56 -8.88
CA ILE A 36 21.33 -21.31 -10.13
C ILE A 36 19.83 -21.36 -10.38
N THR A 37 19.42 -20.98 -11.58
CA THR A 37 18.00 -21.09 -11.98
C THR A 37 17.62 -22.57 -12.21
N LYS A 38 16.31 -22.85 -12.30
CA LYS A 38 15.83 -24.20 -12.65
C LYS A 38 16.39 -24.70 -13.98
N ASN A 39 16.73 -23.78 -14.89
CA ASN A 39 17.30 -24.09 -16.21
C ASN A 39 18.84 -24.13 -16.21
N GLY A 40 19.47 -24.16 -15.03
CA GLY A 40 20.93 -24.30 -14.91
C GLY A 40 21.74 -23.03 -15.10
N ILE A 41 21.11 -21.88 -15.28
CA ILE A 41 21.82 -20.58 -15.43
C ILE A 41 22.38 -20.17 -14.07
N LYS A 42 23.68 -20.01 -13.99
CA LYS A 42 24.39 -19.51 -12.80
C LYS A 42 24.39 -17.99 -12.81
N PHE A 43 24.13 -17.37 -11.66
CA PHE A 43 24.22 -15.93 -11.49
C PHE A 43 24.95 -15.54 -10.20
N SER A 44 25.54 -14.36 -10.22
CA SER A 44 26.13 -13.71 -9.04
C SER A 44 25.73 -12.25 -9.07
N ILE A 45 25.05 -11.79 -8.03
CA ILE A 45 24.59 -10.40 -7.93
C ILE A 45 25.14 -9.82 -6.63
N GLU A 46 25.61 -8.59 -6.67
CA GLU A 46 26.15 -7.87 -5.53
C GLU A 46 25.15 -6.83 -5.02
N ALA A 47 25.21 -6.54 -3.73
CA ALA A 47 24.41 -5.53 -3.05
C ALA A 47 22.90 -5.62 -3.38
N THR A 48 22.31 -6.81 -3.23
CA THR A 48 20.89 -7.02 -3.53
C THR A 48 20.18 -7.64 -2.34
N ARG A 49 18.91 -7.23 -2.15
CA ARG A 49 17.98 -7.88 -1.24
C ARG A 49 17.17 -8.93 -1.99
N LYS A 50 17.04 -10.09 -1.38
CA LYS A 50 16.22 -11.15 -1.94
C LYS A 50 14.79 -11.03 -1.45
N SER A 51 13.84 -11.16 -2.35
CA SER A 51 12.45 -11.34 -1.95
C SER A 51 12.31 -12.61 -1.11
N GLY A 52 11.74 -12.46 0.10
CA GLY A 52 11.54 -13.57 1.05
C GLY A 52 12.65 -13.77 2.08
N ASP A 53 13.72 -12.96 2.08
CA ASP A 53 14.62 -12.89 3.25
C ASP A 53 13.82 -12.39 4.47
N PRO A 54 14.11 -12.89 5.69
CA PRO A 54 13.32 -12.54 6.89
C PRO A 54 13.25 -11.04 7.19
N ASN A 55 14.27 -10.29 6.79
CA ASN A 55 14.36 -8.84 6.98
C ASN A 55 13.95 -8.02 5.75
N THR A 56 13.36 -8.63 4.72
CA THR A 56 13.06 -7.90 3.47
C THR A 56 12.12 -6.73 3.71
N SER A 57 10.99 -6.94 4.38
CA SER A 57 10.03 -5.88 4.66
C SER A 57 10.64 -4.81 5.57
N LEU A 58 11.08 -5.18 6.76
CA LEU A 58 11.65 -4.21 7.72
C LEU A 58 12.86 -3.46 7.16
N GLY A 59 13.78 -4.16 6.49
CA GLY A 59 14.97 -3.52 5.94
C GLY A 59 14.67 -2.60 4.76
N ASN A 60 13.67 -2.91 3.94
CA ASN A 60 13.21 -1.99 2.90
C ASN A 60 12.59 -0.75 3.54
N CYS A 61 11.73 -0.91 4.55
CA CYS A 61 11.16 0.22 5.30
C CYS A 61 12.24 1.13 5.90
N ILE A 62 13.29 0.55 6.50
CA ILE A 62 14.40 1.33 7.09
C ILE A 62 15.12 2.13 6.00
N ILE A 63 15.51 1.48 4.90
CA ILE A 63 16.25 2.15 3.82
C ILE A 63 15.37 3.22 3.16
N ASP A 64 14.15 2.88 2.81
CA ASP A 64 13.23 3.79 2.13
C ASP A 64 12.91 5.00 3.02
N GLY A 65 12.57 4.77 4.27
CA GLY A 65 12.33 5.83 5.25
C GLY A 65 13.52 6.76 5.43
N GLN A 66 14.74 6.23 5.58
CA GLN A 66 15.96 7.04 5.74
C GLN A 66 16.23 7.92 4.51
N ILE A 67 16.11 7.36 3.32
CA ILE A 67 16.40 8.07 2.07
C ILE A 67 15.39 9.19 1.82
N HIS A 68 14.11 8.89 1.96
CA HIS A 68 13.07 9.91 1.79
C HIS A 68 13.18 11.00 2.84
N THR A 69 13.39 10.64 4.11
CA THR A 69 13.64 11.61 5.19
C THR A 69 14.81 12.53 4.85
N PHE A 70 15.91 11.97 4.38
CA PHE A 70 17.07 12.76 3.95
C PHE A 70 16.74 13.74 2.81
N VAL A 71 16.09 13.24 1.74
CA VAL A 71 15.76 14.06 0.57
C VAL A 71 14.79 15.19 0.92
N TYR A 72 13.71 14.90 1.64
CA TYR A 72 12.75 15.92 2.06
C TYR A 72 13.36 16.92 3.02
N SER A 73 14.12 16.48 4.02
CA SER A 73 14.83 17.38 4.94
C SER A 73 15.79 18.31 4.21
N LEU A 74 16.52 17.79 3.20
CA LEU A 74 17.39 18.59 2.37
C LEU A 74 16.62 19.66 1.60
N MET A 75 15.51 19.29 0.96
CA MET A 75 14.67 20.21 0.16
C MET A 75 14.11 21.34 1.02
N TYR A 76 13.56 21.01 2.18
CA TYR A 76 13.03 22.00 3.13
C TYR A 76 14.14 22.91 3.67
N SER A 77 15.27 22.35 4.04
CA SER A 77 16.44 23.12 4.51
C SER A 77 16.95 24.09 3.45
N LEU A 78 17.04 23.65 2.19
CA LEU A 78 17.45 24.51 1.07
C LEU A 78 16.46 25.65 0.85
N ALA A 79 15.18 25.43 1.01
CA ALA A 79 14.14 26.46 0.94
C ALA A 79 14.08 27.39 2.17
N GLY A 80 14.95 27.17 3.17
CA GLY A 80 14.97 27.95 4.41
C GLY A 80 13.81 27.64 5.36
N ILE A 81 13.11 26.54 5.12
CA ILE A 81 12.04 26.03 5.99
C ILE A 81 12.69 24.99 6.91
N THR A 82 12.60 25.22 8.21
CA THR A 82 13.09 24.24 9.20
C THR A 82 12.00 23.19 9.39
N PRO A 83 12.18 21.96 8.92
CA PRO A 83 11.20 20.92 9.21
C PRO A 83 11.24 20.68 10.72
N ILE A 84 10.11 20.84 11.39
CA ILE A 84 9.98 20.42 12.78
C ILE A 84 9.85 18.89 12.72
N MET A 85 10.97 18.21 12.68
CA MET A 85 11.04 16.81 12.99
C MET A 85 11.14 16.72 14.52
N GLU A 86 10.02 16.70 15.20
CA GLU A 86 10.00 16.28 16.60
C GLU A 86 10.28 14.77 16.60
N CYS A 87 11.55 14.42 16.78
CA CYS A 87 11.90 13.10 17.25
C CYS A 87 11.34 13.01 18.68
N TYR A 88 10.36 12.18 18.91
CA TYR A 88 10.00 11.81 20.28
C TYR A 88 11.22 11.15 20.92
N ASP A 89 11.67 11.67 22.05
CA ASP A 89 12.77 11.11 22.84
C ASP A 89 12.43 9.73 23.45
N GLU A 90 11.16 9.34 23.38
CA GLU A 90 10.75 7.96 23.62
C GLU A 90 10.42 7.29 22.29
N PRO A 91 10.95 6.07 22.04
CA PRO A 91 10.45 5.26 20.96
C PRO A 91 8.98 4.95 21.29
N VAL A 92 8.07 5.77 20.80
CA VAL A 92 6.73 5.33 20.60
C VAL A 92 6.90 4.16 19.63
N LEU A 93 6.95 2.96 20.17
CA LEU A 93 6.58 1.76 19.44
C LEU A 93 5.12 2.01 19.04
N CYS A 94 4.95 2.88 18.06
CA CYS A 94 3.74 2.95 17.32
C CYS A 94 3.63 1.56 16.74
N ASP A 95 2.73 0.75 17.27
CA ASP A 95 2.05 -0.25 16.48
C ASP A 95 1.39 0.52 15.33
N PHE A 96 2.22 0.96 14.38
CA PHE A 96 1.82 1.51 13.12
C PHE A 96 1.28 0.36 12.27
N GLN A 97 0.17 -0.15 12.73
CA GLN A 97 -0.73 -0.83 11.85
C GLN A 97 -1.36 0.27 11.01
N ILE A 98 -1.13 0.23 9.71
CA ILE A 98 -1.73 1.10 8.69
C ILE A 98 -3.26 1.16 8.85
N ASP A 99 -3.83 0.16 9.48
CA ASP A 99 -5.22 0.08 9.91
C ASP A 99 -5.63 1.14 10.95
N ASN A 100 -4.69 1.83 11.59
CA ASN A 100 -4.93 2.87 12.60
C ASN A 100 -4.69 4.30 12.08
N LEU A 101 -4.59 4.50 10.78
CA LEU A 101 -4.78 5.82 10.18
C LEU A 101 -6.28 6.25 10.23
N SER A 102 -6.95 6.00 11.35
CA SER A 102 -7.97 6.93 11.80
C SER A 102 -7.19 8.14 12.30
N ILE A 103 -7.11 9.18 11.47
CA ILE A 103 -6.68 10.50 11.92
C ILE A 103 -7.73 10.90 12.94
N ASP A 104 -7.52 10.49 14.19
CA ASP A 104 -8.33 10.93 15.30
C ASP A 104 -7.96 12.42 15.48
N HIS A 105 -8.95 13.31 15.31
CA HIS A 105 -8.78 14.76 15.43
C HIS A 105 -8.21 15.22 16.79
N GLN A 106 -7.83 14.30 17.68
CA GLN A 106 -7.26 14.61 18.98
C GLN A 106 -5.72 14.66 18.98
N LEU A 107 -5.05 14.19 17.93
CA LEU A 107 -3.63 14.49 17.77
C LEU A 107 -3.51 15.95 17.30
N PRO A 108 -2.74 16.79 18.00
CA PRO A 108 -2.56 18.17 17.59
C PRO A 108 -1.79 18.22 16.27
N MET A 109 -2.53 18.14 15.15
CA MET A 109 -1.99 18.20 13.79
C MET A 109 -1.12 19.44 13.52
N HIS A 110 -1.14 20.41 14.41
CA HIS A 110 -0.37 21.66 14.30
C HIS A 110 1.12 21.53 14.53
N GLN A 111 1.62 20.32 14.90
CA GLN A 111 3.04 20.12 15.18
C GLN A 111 3.78 19.28 14.11
N TYR A 112 3.05 18.59 13.23
CA TYR A 112 3.67 17.70 12.24
C TYR A 112 3.50 18.25 10.82
N LYS A 113 4.57 18.79 10.28
CA LYS A 113 4.59 19.35 8.92
C LYS A 113 4.89 18.30 7.85
N ILE A 114 5.49 17.19 8.22
CA ILE A 114 5.75 16.05 7.33
C ILE A 114 5.40 14.76 8.07
N PHE A 115 4.53 13.96 7.48
CA PHE A 115 4.23 12.61 7.93
C PHE A 115 4.60 11.61 6.83
N MET A 116 5.23 10.49 7.18
CA MET A 116 5.66 9.48 6.23
C MET A 116 5.20 8.09 6.67
N GLY A 117 4.47 7.40 5.80
CA GLY A 117 4.14 5.98 5.94
C GLY A 117 4.97 5.16 4.97
N VAL A 118 5.65 4.13 5.45
CA VAL A 118 6.55 3.29 4.64
C VAL A 118 6.18 1.82 4.84
N ASP A 119 5.95 1.09 3.75
CA ASP A 119 5.77 -0.36 3.77
C ASP A 119 6.57 -1.02 2.63
N GLY A 120 7.72 -1.53 2.97
CA GLY A 120 8.64 -2.12 2.00
C GLY A 120 9.26 -1.07 1.08
N ASP A 121 8.84 -1.07 -0.16
CA ASP A 121 9.22 -0.15 -1.23
C ASP A 121 8.12 0.86 -1.59
N ASP A 122 6.95 0.73 -0.96
CA ASP A 122 5.86 1.69 -1.07
C ASP A 122 5.98 2.76 0.02
N ASN A 123 5.84 4.02 -0.37
CA ASN A 123 5.94 5.17 0.52
C ASN A 123 4.79 6.14 0.23
N ILE A 124 4.23 6.71 1.30
CA ILE A 124 3.34 7.87 1.23
C ILE A 124 3.87 8.97 2.14
N THR A 125 4.02 10.18 1.60
CA THR A 125 4.47 11.34 2.37
C THR A 125 3.39 12.41 2.31
N LEU A 126 2.93 12.82 3.47
CA LEU A 126 1.98 13.92 3.64
C LEU A 126 2.75 15.16 4.04
N VAL A 127 2.51 16.25 3.35
CA VAL A 127 3.16 17.54 3.59
C VAL A 127 2.09 18.63 3.69
N GLU A 128 2.37 19.70 4.44
CA GLU A 128 1.49 20.85 4.46
C GLU A 128 1.54 21.58 3.11
N GLY A 129 0.37 21.87 2.54
CA GLY A 129 0.26 22.41 1.19
C GLY A 129 0.99 23.73 0.99
N GLU A 130 0.89 24.67 1.95
CA GLU A 130 1.57 25.98 1.87
C GLU A 130 3.09 25.83 1.91
N GLU A 131 3.61 24.97 2.78
CA GLU A 131 5.05 24.71 2.86
C GLU A 131 5.58 24.02 1.61
N TRP A 132 4.84 23.04 1.10
CA TRP A 132 5.19 22.38 -0.15
C TRP A 132 5.25 23.37 -1.33
N GLN A 133 4.29 24.29 -1.42
CA GLN A 133 4.29 25.34 -2.44
C GLN A 133 5.53 26.25 -2.31
N GLN A 134 5.94 26.59 -1.10
CA GLN A 134 7.17 27.37 -0.88
C GLN A 134 8.41 26.61 -1.33
N VAL A 135 8.50 25.32 -0.99
CA VAL A 135 9.59 24.44 -1.45
C VAL A 135 9.61 24.36 -3.00
N ASP A 136 8.46 24.11 -3.61
CA ASP A 136 8.36 23.99 -5.07
C ASP A 136 8.73 25.29 -5.78
N GLN A 137 8.25 26.44 -5.28
CA GLN A 137 8.62 27.75 -5.81
C GLN A 137 10.11 28.05 -5.66
N PHE A 138 10.72 27.66 -4.54
CA PHE A 138 12.17 27.80 -4.33
C PHE A 138 12.94 26.92 -5.34
N MET A 139 12.56 25.66 -5.53
CA MET A 139 13.22 24.73 -6.47
C MET A 139 13.08 25.23 -7.91
N LEU A 140 11.90 25.69 -8.31
CA LEU A 140 11.66 26.29 -9.62
C LEU A 140 12.51 27.55 -9.86
N THR A 141 12.62 28.42 -8.85
CA THR A 141 13.36 29.67 -8.97
C THR A 141 14.87 29.45 -9.02
N THR A 142 15.37 28.56 -8.15
CA THR A 142 16.81 28.34 -7.94
C THR A 142 17.39 27.31 -8.93
N TYR A 143 16.74 26.15 -9.02
CA TYR A 143 17.23 25.00 -9.81
C TYR A 143 16.53 24.83 -11.15
N LYS A 144 15.48 25.61 -11.44
CA LYS A 144 14.68 25.56 -12.67
C LYS A 144 13.94 24.24 -12.90
N ILE A 145 13.67 23.51 -11.82
CA ILE A 145 12.92 22.25 -11.85
C ILE A 145 11.93 22.21 -10.69
N PRO A 146 10.74 21.56 -10.83
CA PRO A 146 9.81 21.38 -9.74
C PRO A 146 10.40 20.54 -8.58
N ALA A 147 9.89 20.73 -7.38
CA ALA A 147 10.33 20.01 -6.18
C ALA A 147 10.26 18.49 -6.36
N ILE A 148 9.18 17.98 -6.93
CA ILE A 148 9.03 16.54 -7.20
C ILE A 148 10.14 15.99 -8.11
N ARG A 149 10.54 16.76 -9.14
CA ARG A 149 11.62 16.37 -10.04
C ARG A 149 12.99 16.43 -9.36
N PHE A 150 13.20 17.40 -8.49
CA PHE A 150 14.40 17.45 -7.66
C PHE A 150 14.50 16.21 -6.76
N ALA A 151 13.39 15.84 -6.10
CA ALA A 151 13.33 14.61 -5.30
C ALA A 151 13.66 13.35 -6.11
N GLU A 152 13.09 13.19 -7.32
CA GLU A 152 13.41 12.07 -8.21
C GLU A 152 14.90 11.99 -8.56
N ILE A 153 15.52 13.13 -8.86
CA ILE A 153 16.96 13.20 -9.20
C ILE A 153 17.79 12.76 -7.99
N MET A 154 17.47 13.27 -6.79
CA MET A 154 18.20 12.93 -5.58
C MET A 154 18.05 11.45 -5.21
N LEU A 155 16.83 10.92 -5.26
CA LEU A 155 16.56 9.50 -5.01
C LEU A 155 17.30 8.61 -6.03
N THR A 156 17.34 9.02 -7.30
CA THR A 156 18.09 8.30 -8.33
C THR A 156 19.60 8.33 -8.08
N ALA A 157 20.14 9.47 -7.64
CA ALA A 157 21.55 9.59 -7.26
C ALA A 157 21.91 8.69 -6.06
N LEU A 158 20.95 8.45 -5.15
CA LEU A 158 21.10 7.52 -4.03
C LEU A 158 20.89 6.04 -4.42
N GLY A 159 20.61 5.76 -5.71
CA GLY A 159 20.51 4.39 -6.25
C GLY A 159 19.10 3.81 -6.24
N ILE A 160 18.08 4.63 -6.06
CA ILE A 160 16.67 4.23 -6.17
C ILE A 160 16.09 4.76 -7.49
N GLN A 161 15.22 3.98 -8.11
CA GLN A 161 14.43 4.43 -9.26
C GLN A 161 13.00 4.74 -8.80
N PRO A 162 12.71 5.96 -8.34
CA PRO A 162 11.41 6.29 -7.78
C PRO A 162 10.37 6.46 -8.89
N LYS A 163 9.10 6.22 -8.51
CA LYS A 163 7.93 6.62 -9.27
C LYS A 163 7.12 7.54 -8.36
N LEU A 164 7.45 8.82 -8.35
CA LEU A 164 6.79 9.78 -7.49
C LEU A 164 5.54 10.35 -8.18
N GLN A 165 4.48 10.51 -7.40
CA GLN A 165 3.24 11.17 -7.81
C GLN A 165 2.83 12.14 -6.71
N VAL A 166 2.32 13.30 -7.09
CA VAL A 166 1.77 14.29 -6.16
C VAL A 166 0.25 14.26 -6.30
N PHE A 167 -0.44 14.22 -5.19
CA PHE A 167 -1.90 14.29 -5.11
C PHE A 167 -2.28 15.48 -4.24
N GLU A 168 -3.24 16.24 -4.68
CA GLU A 168 -3.78 17.37 -3.90
C GLU A 168 -4.73 16.89 -2.81
N GLU A 169 -5.44 15.79 -3.07
CA GLU A 169 -6.40 15.19 -2.17
C GLU A 169 -5.90 13.82 -1.68
N PHE A 170 -5.99 13.63 -0.37
CA PHE A 170 -5.47 12.45 0.32
C PHE A 170 -6.10 11.14 -0.19
N GLU A 171 -7.41 11.15 -0.43
CA GLU A 171 -8.14 9.96 -0.88
C GLU A 171 -7.69 9.45 -2.24
N HIS A 172 -7.16 10.31 -3.10
CA HIS A 172 -6.64 9.93 -4.42
C HIS A 172 -5.23 9.32 -4.38
N ALA A 173 -4.56 9.41 -3.23
CA ALA A 173 -3.21 8.85 -3.08
C ALA A 173 -3.21 7.33 -3.29
N ASP A 174 -2.30 6.87 -4.16
CA ASP A 174 -2.11 5.45 -4.47
C ASP A 174 -1.05 4.88 -3.52
N TYR A 175 -1.48 4.15 -2.51
CA TYR A 175 -0.58 3.53 -1.54
C TYR A 175 -0.91 2.04 -1.37
N LEU A 176 0.07 1.17 -1.33
CA LEU A 176 -0.10 -0.29 -1.23
C LEU A 176 -1.10 -0.87 -2.24
N SER A 177 -1.15 -0.25 -3.42
CA SER A 177 -2.12 -0.61 -4.46
C SER A 177 -3.59 -0.46 -4.03
N GLY A 178 -3.86 0.46 -3.14
CA GLY A 178 -5.17 0.80 -2.61
C GLY A 178 -5.43 2.29 -2.65
N TYR A 179 -6.57 2.67 -2.09
CA TYR A 179 -6.99 4.05 -1.86
C TYR A 179 -7.41 4.23 -0.41
N PHE A 180 -7.49 5.48 0.03
CA PHE A 180 -8.05 5.87 1.31
C PHE A 180 -9.52 6.22 1.12
N TYR A 181 -10.41 5.28 1.37
CA TYR A 181 -11.85 5.46 1.19
C TYR A 181 -12.44 6.36 2.26
N PRO A 182 -13.09 7.49 1.91
CA PRO A 182 -13.76 8.32 2.90
C PRO A 182 -14.95 7.57 3.50
N ILE A 183 -15.06 7.58 4.82
CA ILE A 183 -16.12 6.90 5.58
C ILE A 183 -16.99 7.88 6.38
N GLY A 184 -16.92 9.16 6.06
CA GLY A 184 -17.63 10.25 6.73
C GLY A 184 -16.81 10.88 7.86
N PHE A 185 -17.17 12.14 8.19
CA PHE A 185 -16.54 12.90 9.28
C PHE A 185 -15.03 13.08 9.14
N ASN A 186 -14.51 13.29 7.92
CA ASN A 186 -13.08 13.38 7.61
C ASN A 186 -12.26 12.17 8.07
N ARG A 187 -12.89 11.00 8.11
CA ARG A 187 -12.21 9.73 8.40
C ARG A 187 -12.05 8.93 7.13
N TYR A 188 -10.92 8.22 7.04
CA TYR A 188 -10.56 7.42 5.88
C TYR A 188 -10.17 6.02 6.33
N VAL A 189 -10.45 5.04 5.50
CA VAL A 189 -9.99 3.66 5.69
C VAL A 189 -9.30 3.18 4.42
N HIS A 190 -8.08 2.71 4.56
CA HIS A 190 -7.35 2.14 3.44
C HIS A 190 -8.01 0.83 2.96
N GLY A 191 -8.13 0.70 1.64
CA GLY A 191 -8.69 -0.50 1.02
C GLY A 191 -8.20 -0.73 -0.41
N PRO A 192 -8.38 -1.92 -0.97
CA PRO A 192 -7.85 -2.25 -2.29
C PRO A 192 -8.57 -1.47 -3.39
N LYS A 193 -7.87 -1.17 -4.48
CA LYS A 193 -8.50 -0.69 -5.73
C LYS A 193 -9.50 -1.73 -6.24
N ILE A 194 -10.70 -1.30 -6.56
CA ILE A 194 -11.86 -2.18 -6.84
C ILE A 194 -11.55 -3.26 -7.90
N TYR A 195 -10.82 -2.90 -8.95
CA TYR A 195 -10.51 -3.87 -10.01
C TYR A 195 -9.67 -5.06 -9.53
N ARG A 196 -8.80 -4.87 -8.53
CA ARG A 196 -7.88 -5.95 -8.08
C ARG A 196 -8.60 -7.13 -7.44
N PRO A 197 -9.49 -6.93 -6.44
CA PRO A 197 -10.30 -8.02 -5.92
C PRO A 197 -11.22 -8.65 -6.96
N LEU A 198 -11.83 -7.84 -7.83
CA LEU A 198 -12.72 -8.36 -8.89
C LEU A 198 -11.98 -9.31 -9.84
N ILE A 199 -10.80 -8.91 -10.34
CA ILE A 199 -9.99 -9.76 -11.24
C ILE A 199 -9.46 -10.99 -10.50
N LYS A 200 -9.09 -10.87 -9.22
CA LYS A 200 -8.50 -11.97 -8.44
C LYS A 200 -9.54 -12.89 -7.81
N SER A 201 -10.82 -12.50 -7.79
CA SER A 201 -11.89 -13.32 -7.23
C SER A 201 -11.98 -14.65 -7.97
N GLY A 202 -12.00 -15.74 -7.22
CA GLY A 202 -12.06 -17.09 -7.79
C GLY A 202 -10.73 -17.68 -8.28
N TRP A 203 -9.62 -16.92 -8.24
CA TRP A 203 -8.30 -17.43 -8.62
C TRP A 203 -7.50 -17.90 -7.42
N SER A 204 -6.96 -19.11 -7.48
CA SER A 204 -6.03 -19.66 -6.49
C SER A 204 -4.80 -20.22 -7.17
N VAL A 205 -3.63 -20.00 -6.54
CA VAL A 205 -2.36 -20.62 -6.96
C VAL A 205 -2.25 -22.08 -6.49
N HIS A 206 -3.10 -22.50 -5.55
CA HIS A 206 -3.15 -23.85 -5.04
C HIS A 206 -4.23 -24.64 -5.74
N GLN A 207 -3.93 -25.91 -6.03
CA GLN A 207 -4.92 -26.85 -6.52
C GLN A 207 -5.69 -27.43 -5.33
N TYR A 208 -6.99 -27.18 -5.29
CA TYR A 208 -7.91 -27.73 -4.30
C TYR A 208 -8.86 -28.72 -4.94
N ASN A 209 -9.24 -29.76 -4.21
CA ASN A 209 -10.43 -30.55 -4.55
C ASN A 209 -11.70 -29.71 -4.31
N SER A 210 -12.86 -30.21 -4.70
CA SER A 210 -14.13 -29.47 -4.62
C SER A 210 -14.47 -28.97 -3.21
N LEU A 211 -14.17 -29.77 -2.16
CA LEU A 211 -14.36 -29.36 -0.77
C LEU A 211 -13.32 -28.29 -0.36
N GLY A 212 -12.07 -28.47 -0.74
CA GLY A 212 -11.01 -27.53 -0.44
C GLY A 212 -11.22 -26.17 -1.11
N ILE A 213 -11.78 -26.12 -2.34
CA ILE A 213 -12.17 -24.87 -3.02
C ILE A 213 -13.27 -24.17 -2.22
N LYS A 214 -14.30 -24.91 -1.80
CA LYS A 214 -15.41 -24.36 -1.03
C LYS A 214 -14.93 -23.74 0.29
N ASP A 215 -14.08 -24.44 1.02
CA ASP A 215 -13.48 -23.96 2.27
C ASP A 215 -12.59 -22.71 2.02
N TRP A 216 -11.85 -22.70 0.93
CA TRP A 216 -11.01 -21.57 0.54
C TRP A 216 -11.85 -20.33 0.20
N VAL A 217 -12.88 -20.46 -0.63
CA VAL A 217 -13.80 -19.35 -0.97
C VAL A 217 -14.49 -18.84 0.28
N TYR A 218 -15.01 -19.74 1.14
CA TYR A 218 -15.68 -19.38 2.39
C TYR A 218 -14.74 -18.60 3.32
N THR A 219 -13.55 -19.11 3.55
CA THR A 219 -12.56 -18.48 4.43
C THR A 219 -12.18 -17.07 3.94
N ASN A 220 -11.90 -16.94 2.63
CA ASN A 220 -11.56 -15.64 2.06
C ASN A 220 -12.74 -14.67 2.06
N SER A 221 -13.96 -15.16 1.85
CA SER A 221 -15.16 -14.31 1.91
C SER A 221 -15.41 -13.72 3.30
N ILE A 222 -15.14 -14.49 4.36
CA ILE A 222 -15.24 -14.01 5.75
C ILE A 222 -14.23 -12.87 5.99
N SER A 223 -12.97 -13.08 5.60
CA SER A 223 -11.93 -12.06 5.74
C SER A 223 -12.26 -10.81 4.93
N SER A 224 -12.61 -11.00 3.65
CA SER A 224 -12.96 -9.90 2.74
C SER A 224 -14.20 -9.13 3.19
N LYS A 225 -15.19 -9.81 3.79
CA LYS A 225 -16.39 -9.15 4.30
C LYS A 225 -16.05 -8.11 5.37
N ILE A 226 -15.08 -8.40 6.23
CA ILE A 226 -14.61 -7.47 7.26
C ILE A 226 -13.83 -6.32 6.61
N ASP A 227 -12.91 -6.66 5.69
CA ASP A 227 -12.01 -5.71 5.09
C ASP A 227 -12.69 -4.74 4.11
N TRP A 228 -13.74 -5.21 3.41
CA TRP A 228 -14.37 -4.47 2.31
C TRP A 228 -15.79 -3.98 2.61
N GLN A 229 -16.26 -4.13 3.86
CA GLN A 229 -17.66 -3.78 4.21
C GLN A 229 -18.02 -2.32 3.96
N HIS A 230 -17.04 -1.42 3.95
CA HIS A 230 -17.19 0.00 3.67
C HIS A 230 -16.99 0.37 2.18
N ILE A 231 -16.66 -0.60 1.31
CA ILE A 231 -16.36 -0.34 -0.09
C ILE A 231 -17.51 -0.85 -0.97
N PRO A 232 -18.18 0.04 -1.74
CA PRO A 232 -19.19 -0.34 -2.73
C PRO A 232 -18.69 -1.44 -3.68
N ILE A 233 -19.57 -2.25 -4.19
CA ILE A 233 -19.29 -3.40 -5.05
C ILE A 233 -18.54 -4.52 -4.32
N LEU A 234 -17.40 -4.22 -3.67
CA LEU A 234 -16.58 -5.25 -3.01
C LEU A 234 -17.29 -5.88 -1.81
N ARG A 235 -18.06 -5.08 -1.07
CA ARG A 235 -18.91 -5.57 0.01
C ARG A 235 -19.90 -6.65 -0.49
N GLU A 236 -20.60 -6.38 -1.57
CA GLU A 236 -21.58 -7.32 -2.11
C GLU A 236 -20.90 -8.52 -2.77
N LEU A 237 -19.73 -8.33 -3.41
CA LEU A 237 -18.88 -9.43 -3.89
C LEU A 237 -18.48 -10.38 -2.75
N ALA A 238 -18.05 -9.87 -1.61
CA ALA A 238 -17.70 -10.70 -0.47
C ALA A 238 -18.90 -11.49 0.06
N LYS A 239 -20.08 -10.86 0.13
CA LYS A 239 -21.34 -11.53 0.52
C LYS A 239 -21.77 -12.59 -0.50
N ALA A 240 -21.65 -12.30 -1.80
CA ALA A 240 -21.93 -13.27 -2.86
C ALA A 240 -21.03 -14.50 -2.73
N ASN A 241 -19.72 -14.31 -2.56
CA ASN A 241 -18.78 -15.40 -2.34
C ASN A 241 -19.12 -16.23 -1.10
N GLN A 242 -19.59 -15.59 -0.01
CA GLN A 242 -20.01 -16.29 1.20
C GLN A 242 -21.27 -17.14 0.94
N ARG A 243 -22.25 -16.65 0.15
CA ARG A 243 -23.45 -17.42 -0.23
C ARG A 243 -23.09 -18.62 -1.11
N ILE A 244 -22.24 -18.39 -2.13
CA ILE A 244 -21.77 -19.46 -3.04
C ILE A 244 -21.05 -20.57 -2.26
N ALA A 245 -20.26 -20.22 -1.26
CA ALA A 245 -19.51 -21.16 -0.45
C ALA A 245 -20.23 -21.57 0.85
N TYR A 246 -21.55 -21.40 0.92
CA TYR A 246 -22.32 -21.75 2.12
C TYR A 246 -22.07 -23.19 2.59
N GLY A 247 -21.79 -23.37 3.89
CA GLY A 247 -21.39 -24.64 4.47
C GLY A 247 -19.91 -25.01 4.28
N GLY A 248 -19.08 -24.10 3.74
CA GLY A 248 -17.62 -24.20 3.82
C GLY A 248 -17.12 -24.05 5.25
N ARG A 249 -15.93 -24.59 5.54
CA ARG A 249 -15.29 -24.47 6.85
C ARG A 249 -14.26 -23.34 6.83
N TYR A 250 -14.23 -22.54 7.88
CA TYR A 250 -13.23 -21.52 8.06
C TYR A 250 -11.88 -22.13 8.43
N ASP A 251 -10.82 -21.79 7.69
CA ASP A 251 -9.47 -22.28 7.91
C ASP A 251 -8.48 -21.11 7.83
N LEU A 252 -7.90 -20.76 8.97
CA LEU A 252 -6.91 -19.67 9.08
C LEU A 252 -5.73 -19.83 8.11
N ASN A 253 -5.32 -21.06 7.81
CA ASN A 253 -4.21 -21.29 6.88
C ASN A 253 -4.57 -20.96 5.42
N LYS A 254 -5.86 -20.82 5.11
CA LYS A 254 -6.39 -20.45 3.80
C LYS A 254 -6.83 -18.98 3.73
N SER A 255 -6.76 -18.26 4.85
CA SER A 255 -7.13 -16.85 4.91
C SER A 255 -6.08 -15.98 4.22
N SER A 256 -6.53 -15.02 3.44
CA SER A 256 -5.69 -13.97 2.86
C SER A 256 -5.31 -12.91 3.90
N THR A 257 -6.12 -12.78 4.97
CA THR A 257 -5.91 -11.79 6.03
C THR A 257 -5.49 -12.48 7.31
N ARG A 258 -4.24 -12.25 7.72
CA ARG A 258 -3.65 -12.84 8.94
C ARG A 258 -3.74 -11.94 10.17
N TYR A 259 -4.13 -10.68 9.99
CA TYR A 259 -4.10 -9.67 11.04
C TYR A 259 -5.52 -9.32 11.50
N LYS A 260 -5.69 -9.16 12.81
CA LYS A 260 -6.92 -8.58 13.37
C LYS A 260 -6.88 -7.08 13.14
N LYS A 261 -7.87 -6.54 12.45
CA LYS A 261 -8.03 -5.09 12.35
C LYS A 261 -8.58 -4.55 13.67
N HIS A 262 -7.93 -3.53 14.20
CA HIS A 262 -8.37 -2.81 15.41
C HIS A 262 -9.22 -1.57 15.07
N VAL A 263 -9.34 -1.23 13.79
CA VAL A 263 -10.14 -0.08 13.36
C VAL A 263 -11.61 -0.46 13.26
N THR A 264 -12.47 0.37 13.82
CA THR A 264 -13.92 0.24 13.63
C THR A 264 -14.28 0.68 12.21
N ILE A 265 -14.40 -0.29 11.32
CA ILE A 265 -14.83 -0.06 9.94
C ILE A 265 -16.37 -0.04 9.90
N PRO A 266 -17.01 0.98 9.28
CA PRO A 266 -18.46 1.02 9.14
C PRO A 266 -18.98 -0.22 8.40
N GLU A 267 -20.13 -0.76 8.85
CA GLU A 267 -20.74 -1.94 8.22
C GLU A 267 -21.31 -1.66 6.82
N HIS A 268 -21.48 -0.38 6.49
CA HIS A 268 -22.04 0.08 5.23
C HIS A 268 -21.22 1.20 4.65
N PRO A 269 -21.08 1.27 3.31
CA PRO A 269 -20.51 2.42 2.64
C PRO A 269 -21.29 3.70 2.94
N SER A 270 -20.59 4.80 3.15
CA SER A 270 -21.21 6.14 3.24
C SER A 270 -21.51 6.70 1.86
N LEU A 271 -22.33 7.74 1.79
CA LEU A 271 -22.55 8.46 0.53
C LEU A 271 -21.23 9.00 -0.05
N GLU A 272 -20.35 9.52 0.81
CA GLU A 272 -19.03 9.99 0.42
C GLU A 272 -18.20 8.89 -0.23
N THR A 273 -18.28 7.66 0.31
CA THR A 273 -17.60 6.50 -0.29
C THR A 273 -18.15 6.16 -1.68
N TYR A 274 -19.46 6.24 -1.89
CA TYR A 274 -20.08 6.01 -3.21
C TYR A 274 -19.63 7.07 -4.22
N ILE A 275 -19.63 8.34 -3.83
CA ILE A 275 -19.17 9.45 -4.67
C ILE A 275 -17.71 9.23 -5.05
N PHE A 276 -16.84 8.95 -4.08
CA PHE A 276 -15.44 8.68 -4.30
C PHE A 276 -15.21 7.49 -5.26
N VAL A 277 -15.92 6.38 -5.05
CA VAL A 277 -15.82 5.21 -5.93
C VAL A 277 -16.26 5.55 -7.34
N SER A 278 -17.34 6.30 -7.51
CA SER A 278 -17.80 6.77 -8.83
C SER A 278 -16.71 7.61 -9.52
N ASP A 279 -16.07 8.51 -8.78
CA ASP A 279 -15.02 9.39 -9.29
C ASP A 279 -13.78 8.59 -9.75
N VAL A 280 -13.17 7.81 -8.84
CA VAL A 280 -11.91 7.09 -9.14
C VAL A 280 -12.08 5.95 -10.14
N THR A 281 -13.28 5.40 -10.28
CA THR A 281 -13.56 4.34 -11.27
C THR A 281 -14.19 4.86 -12.56
N GLY A 282 -14.84 6.03 -12.52
CA GLY A 282 -15.68 6.55 -13.57
C GLY A 282 -16.93 5.69 -13.83
N ILE A 283 -17.33 4.88 -12.86
CA ILE A 283 -18.61 4.11 -12.93
C ILE A 283 -19.70 5.00 -12.33
N PRO A 284 -20.79 5.29 -13.08
CA PRO A 284 -21.90 6.08 -12.54
C PRO A 284 -22.50 5.45 -11.27
N MET A 285 -22.98 6.26 -10.34
CA MET A 285 -23.53 5.77 -9.07
C MET A 285 -24.72 4.81 -9.29
N GLU A 286 -25.56 5.10 -10.27
CA GLU A 286 -26.67 4.22 -10.64
C GLU A 286 -26.17 2.83 -11.04
N SER A 287 -25.11 2.77 -11.86
CA SER A 287 -24.50 1.50 -12.28
C SER A 287 -23.81 0.78 -11.10
N ILE A 288 -23.25 1.51 -10.13
CA ILE A 288 -22.74 0.88 -8.90
C ILE A 288 -23.88 0.18 -8.15
N HIS A 289 -25.03 0.81 -8.00
CA HIS A 289 -26.19 0.21 -7.34
C HIS A 289 -26.79 -0.97 -8.12
N GLU A 290 -26.81 -0.90 -9.46
CA GLU A 290 -27.21 -2.02 -10.32
C GLU A 290 -26.29 -3.22 -10.10
N ILE A 291 -24.98 -3.02 -10.15
CA ILE A 291 -23.98 -4.07 -9.90
C ILE A 291 -24.14 -4.67 -8.49
N GLU A 292 -24.36 -3.86 -7.47
CA GLU A 292 -24.58 -4.35 -6.11
C GLU A 292 -25.88 -5.15 -6.00
N THR A 293 -26.92 -4.72 -6.67
CA THR A 293 -28.21 -5.42 -6.74
C THR A 293 -28.05 -6.79 -7.40
N ASP A 294 -27.39 -6.85 -8.54
CA ASP A 294 -27.09 -8.10 -9.25
C ASP A 294 -26.27 -9.04 -8.37
N LEU A 295 -25.16 -8.55 -7.81
CA LEU A 295 -24.32 -9.33 -6.91
C LEU A 295 -25.10 -9.86 -5.70
N SER A 296 -26.10 -9.11 -5.21
CA SER A 296 -26.92 -9.52 -4.07
C SER A 296 -27.78 -10.76 -4.34
N THR A 297 -28.08 -11.06 -5.60
CA THR A 297 -28.89 -12.20 -6.02
C THR A 297 -28.08 -13.46 -6.33
N ILE A 298 -26.77 -13.33 -6.55
CA ILE A 298 -25.88 -14.44 -6.90
C ILE A 298 -25.74 -15.39 -5.70
N ASN A 299 -26.07 -16.66 -5.92
CA ASN A 299 -25.97 -17.74 -4.94
C ASN A 299 -25.29 -19.01 -5.46
N HIS A 300 -24.82 -19.01 -6.70
CA HIS A 300 -24.07 -20.08 -7.35
C HIS A 300 -22.93 -19.51 -8.18
N THR A 301 -21.97 -20.35 -8.53
CA THR A 301 -20.85 -19.94 -9.38
C THR A 301 -21.34 -19.61 -10.78
N CYS A 302 -21.12 -18.39 -11.24
CA CYS A 302 -21.47 -17.91 -12.57
C CYS A 302 -20.43 -16.91 -13.08
N ALA A 303 -20.38 -16.72 -14.39
CA ALA A 303 -19.72 -15.56 -14.97
C ALA A 303 -20.64 -14.35 -14.76
N TYR A 304 -20.06 -13.24 -14.35
CA TYR A 304 -20.76 -11.98 -14.18
C TYR A 304 -20.09 -10.91 -15.05
N SER A 305 -20.88 -10.17 -15.79
CA SER A 305 -20.46 -9.04 -16.60
C SER A 305 -21.49 -7.93 -16.46
N HIS A 306 -21.00 -6.70 -16.42
CA HIS A 306 -21.81 -5.50 -16.44
C HIS A 306 -21.11 -4.45 -17.32
N PRO A 307 -21.82 -3.75 -18.24
CA PRO A 307 -21.18 -2.84 -19.20
C PRO A 307 -20.25 -1.82 -18.56
N ALA A 308 -20.64 -1.24 -17.43
CA ALA A 308 -19.82 -0.26 -16.71
C ALA A 308 -18.54 -0.87 -16.11
N LEU A 309 -18.57 -2.14 -15.67
CA LEU A 309 -17.38 -2.85 -15.21
C LEU A 309 -16.46 -3.20 -16.38
N ASP A 310 -17.01 -3.65 -17.50
CA ASP A 310 -16.23 -4.01 -18.69
C ASP A 310 -15.50 -2.76 -19.22
N ASP A 311 -16.15 -1.61 -19.26
CA ASP A 311 -15.58 -0.33 -19.65
C ASP A 311 -14.48 0.11 -18.66
N TYR A 312 -14.72 -0.03 -17.36
CA TYR A 312 -13.73 0.24 -16.33
C TYR A 312 -12.49 -0.66 -16.47
N PHE A 313 -12.68 -1.96 -16.69
CA PHE A 313 -11.57 -2.89 -16.89
C PHE A 313 -10.76 -2.55 -18.14
N GLN A 314 -11.41 -2.23 -19.24
CA GLN A 314 -10.71 -1.81 -20.45
C GLN A 314 -9.83 -0.58 -20.21
N ARG A 315 -10.34 0.42 -19.50
CA ARG A 315 -9.57 1.63 -19.14
C ARG A 315 -8.37 1.32 -18.24
N VAL A 316 -8.54 0.44 -17.25
CA VAL A 316 -7.45 0.04 -16.34
C VAL A 316 -6.38 -0.78 -17.07
N LEU A 317 -6.78 -1.69 -17.95
CA LEU A 317 -5.86 -2.53 -18.70
C LEU A 317 -5.10 -1.73 -19.77
N SER A 318 -5.77 -0.84 -20.50
CA SER A 318 -5.10 0.00 -21.52
C SER A 318 -3.99 0.87 -20.92
N LYS A 319 -4.20 1.45 -19.73
CA LYS A 319 -3.16 2.24 -19.03
C LYS A 319 -1.91 1.42 -18.66
N ARG A 320 -2.02 0.10 -18.51
CA ARG A 320 -0.88 -0.78 -18.15
C ARG A 320 0.00 -1.19 -19.32
N TYR A 321 -0.53 -1.13 -20.55
CA TYR A 321 0.20 -1.56 -21.74
C TYR A 321 0.83 -0.40 -22.54
N VAL A 322 0.65 0.84 -22.10
CA VAL A 322 1.18 2.05 -22.73
C VAL A 322 2.31 2.70 -21.91
N GLY A 323 2.70 2.10 -20.77
CA GLY A 323 3.77 2.58 -19.89
C GLY A 323 5.03 1.74 -19.94
#